data_f56825f61e7cfd6959aa725089482491
#
_entry.id   f56825f61e7cfd6959aa725089482491
#
_cell.length_a   1.000
_cell.length_b   1.000
_cell.length_c   1.000
_cell.angle_alpha   90.00
_cell.angle_beta   90.00
_cell.angle_gamma   90.00
#
_symmetry.space_group_name_H-M   'P 1'
#
loop_
_entity.id
_entity.type
_entity.pdbx_description
1 polymer ?
#
loop_
_entity_poly.entity_id
_entity_poly.type
_entity_poly.pdbx_seq_one_letter_code
_entity_poly.pdbx_strand_id
1 'polypeptide(L)'
;MPDTECAGLPVPIDYAKPDDGTMTLRLARAPAVDAAKRGRVLLLLPGGPGAGIMETIGGEMRSEQHVPEFQRQYDVVTFDPRGIGKSSPIRCDPAMAPTAEMPMDRRPTKAEFEAVARANAAFIAGCAKASGALLWHLTAKDTAQDIERIRQALSPNDGILSYAASYGSAYGAAYLEAYPETVKALILDGVVDHSVDFATFMARNVMSVQDAFERFAQWCAQEARCELHGKDLGAAFDTAIAREPKARTLVPQLLATGDHPELGWPALARMLAEVAAARLRC
;
A
#
# COMPACT_ATOMS: atom_id res chain seq x y z
N MET A 1 5.59 -27.44 -1.85
CA MET A 1 6.42 -26.25 -1.59
C MET A 1 6.89 -26.27 -0.15
N PRO A 2 8.06 -25.74 0.17
CA PRO A 2 8.45 -25.60 1.57
C PRO A 2 7.44 -24.71 2.28
N ASP A 3 7.07 -25.11 3.50
CA ASP A 3 6.10 -24.36 4.32
C ASP A 3 6.62 -22.95 4.64
N THR A 4 5.71 -21.98 4.65
CA THR A 4 6.03 -20.62 5.10
C THR A 4 6.34 -20.65 6.59
N GLU A 5 7.47 -20.13 6.97
CA GLU A 5 7.92 -20.01 8.36
C GLU A 5 7.58 -18.62 8.90
N CYS A 6 7.26 -18.54 10.18
CA CYS A 6 6.97 -17.29 10.85
C CYS A 6 7.88 -17.09 12.05
N ALA A 7 8.32 -15.84 12.29
CA ALA A 7 9.12 -15.48 13.43
C ALA A 7 8.65 -14.17 14.06
N GLY A 8 9.02 -13.97 15.34
CA GLY A 8 8.90 -12.70 16.02
C GLY A 8 10.29 -12.13 16.31
N LEU A 9 10.52 -10.88 15.91
CA LEU A 9 11.77 -10.15 16.18
C LEU A 9 11.48 -9.01 17.15
N PRO A 10 12.01 -9.04 18.38
CA PRO A 10 11.88 -7.92 19.29
C PRO A 10 12.75 -6.74 18.82
N VAL A 11 12.12 -5.55 18.81
CA VAL A 11 12.79 -4.28 18.46
C VAL A 11 12.37 -3.19 19.44
N PRO A 12 13.19 -2.13 19.67
CA PRO A 12 12.78 -0.99 20.47
C PRO A 12 11.56 -0.27 19.88
N ILE A 13 10.69 0.25 20.74
CA ILE A 13 9.64 1.19 20.31
C ILE A 13 10.32 2.49 19.84
N ASP A 14 11.21 3.05 20.66
CA ASP A 14 12.02 4.22 20.36
C ASP A 14 13.49 3.81 20.26
N TYR A 15 14.08 3.91 19.09
CA TYR A 15 15.49 3.58 18.88
C TYR A 15 16.47 4.58 19.54
N ALA A 16 16.00 5.78 19.88
CA ALA A 16 16.79 6.74 20.65
C ALA A 16 16.83 6.38 22.16
N LYS A 17 15.85 5.54 22.58
CA LYS A 17 15.72 5.10 23.99
C LYS A 17 15.38 3.60 24.02
N PRO A 18 16.31 2.73 23.64
CA PRO A 18 16.02 1.32 23.41
C PRO A 18 15.54 0.56 24.67
N ASP A 19 15.81 1.09 25.86
CA ASP A 19 15.41 0.49 27.12
C ASP A 19 14.00 0.91 27.59
N ASP A 20 13.36 1.92 26.93
CA ASP A 20 12.04 2.45 27.33
C ASP A 20 10.87 1.59 26.83
N GLY A 21 11.13 0.42 26.23
CA GLY A 21 10.12 -0.53 25.81
C GLY A 21 10.42 -1.16 24.47
N THR A 22 9.87 -2.36 24.30
CA THR A 22 10.03 -3.14 23.07
C THR A 22 8.69 -3.49 22.45
N MET A 23 8.72 -3.73 21.15
CA MET A 23 7.63 -4.32 20.39
C MET A 23 8.14 -5.54 19.61
N THR A 24 7.24 -6.34 19.08
CA THR A 24 7.59 -7.50 18.28
C THR A 24 7.18 -7.29 16.83
N LEU A 25 8.14 -7.31 15.92
CA LEU A 25 7.88 -7.43 14.49
C LEU A 25 7.55 -8.89 14.17
N ARG A 26 6.54 -9.09 13.32
CA ARG A 26 6.18 -10.41 12.80
C ARG A 26 6.68 -10.54 11.38
N LEU A 27 7.50 -11.56 11.15
CA LEU A 27 8.11 -11.88 9.86
C LEU A 27 7.52 -13.17 9.31
N ALA A 28 7.43 -13.26 7.99
CA ALA A 28 7.20 -14.49 7.26
C ALA A 28 8.36 -14.74 6.30
N ARG A 29 8.79 -16.01 6.20
CA ARG A 29 9.78 -16.46 5.24
C ARG A 29 9.21 -17.59 4.40
N ALA A 30 9.27 -17.46 3.07
CA ALA A 30 9.09 -18.56 2.15
C ALA A 30 10.50 -18.99 1.67
N PRO A 31 10.98 -20.17 2.09
CA PRO A 31 12.30 -20.65 1.71
C PRO A 31 12.43 -20.81 0.19
N ALA A 32 13.64 -20.61 -0.33
CA ALA A 32 13.95 -20.85 -1.72
C ALA A 32 13.55 -22.28 -2.13
N VAL A 33 12.91 -22.40 -3.30
CA VAL A 33 12.53 -23.71 -3.86
C VAL A 33 13.77 -24.55 -4.13
N ASP A 34 14.81 -23.93 -4.72
CA ASP A 34 16.13 -24.57 -4.85
C ASP A 34 16.83 -24.59 -3.48
N ALA A 35 16.96 -25.77 -2.91
CA ALA A 35 17.61 -25.96 -1.60
C ALA A 35 19.06 -25.44 -1.57
N ALA A 36 19.76 -25.43 -2.69
CA ALA A 36 21.14 -24.92 -2.78
C ALA A 36 21.21 -23.39 -2.73
N LYS A 37 20.08 -22.70 -2.85
CA LYS A 37 19.96 -21.23 -2.82
C LYS A 37 19.42 -20.69 -1.50
N ARG A 38 19.03 -21.58 -0.57
CA ARG A 38 18.55 -21.19 0.77
C ARG A 38 19.59 -20.39 1.51
N GLY A 39 19.13 -19.41 2.29
CA GLY A 39 19.98 -18.45 3.02
C GLY A 39 20.27 -17.17 2.21
N ARG A 40 19.93 -17.12 0.91
CA ARG A 40 19.97 -15.89 0.12
C ARG A 40 18.64 -15.14 0.30
N VAL A 41 18.66 -14.05 1.04
CA VAL A 41 17.44 -13.33 1.41
C VAL A 41 17.09 -12.26 0.38
N LEU A 42 15.82 -12.25 -0.03
CA LEU A 42 15.14 -11.11 -0.68
C LEU A 42 14.08 -10.59 0.28
N LEU A 43 14.24 -9.37 0.75
CA LEU A 43 13.27 -8.72 1.63
C LEU A 43 12.24 -7.94 0.82
N LEU A 44 10.97 -8.29 0.97
CA LEU A 44 9.85 -7.54 0.41
C LEU A 44 9.39 -6.49 1.42
N LEU A 45 9.45 -5.22 1.03
CA LEU A 45 8.98 -4.10 1.82
C LEU A 45 7.52 -3.78 1.45
N PRO A 46 6.58 -3.94 2.39
CA PRO A 46 5.16 -3.85 2.09
C PRO A 46 4.70 -2.43 1.80
N GLY A 47 3.72 -2.31 0.93
CA GLY A 47 3.04 -1.06 0.62
C GLY A 47 1.93 -0.69 1.61
N GLY A 48 0.98 0.07 1.19
CA GLY A 48 -0.13 0.61 1.95
C GLY A 48 -0.09 2.12 1.96
N PRO A 49 0.20 2.82 3.08
CA PRO A 49 0.57 2.31 4.42
C PRO A 49 -0.60 1.65 5.15
N GLY A 50 -0.29 0.85 6.15
CA GLY A 50 -1.29 0.28 7.07
C GLY A 50 -1.81 -1.11 6.68
N ALA A 51 -1.37 -1.69 5.57
CA ALA A 51 -1.71 -3.05 5.21
C ALA A 51 -0.83 -4.07 5.97
N GLY A 52 -1.47 -5.00 6.66
CA GLY A 52 -0.80 -6.21 7.16
C GLY A 52 -0.62 -7.20 6.01
N ILE A 53 0.61 -7.58 5.73
CA ILE A 53 0.94 -8.41 4.55
C ILE A 53 1.05 -9.90 4.90
N MET A 54 1.22 -10.22 6.19
CA MET A 54 1.41 -11.58 6.66
C MET A 54 0.28 -12.55 6.29
N GLU A 55 -0.96 -12.03 6.21
CA GLU A 55 -2.13 -12.84 5.90
C GLU A 55 -2.29 -13.06 4.39
N THR A 56 -1.98 -12.06 3.57
CA THR A 56 -2.12 -12.10 2.11
C THR A 56 -0.99 -12.88 1.46
N ILE A 57 0.25 -12.57 1.76
CA ILE A 57 1.41 -13.24 1.17
C ILE A 57 1.48 -14.72 1.55
N GLY A 58 1.06 -15.08 2.76
CA GLY A 58 0.98 -16.49 3.16
C GLY A 58 0.04 -17.33 2.28
N GLY A 59 -1.00 -16.72 1.68
CA GLY A 59 -1.89 -17.34 0.70
C GLY A 59 -1.31 -17.35 -0.72
N GLU A 60 -0.80 -16.22 -1.17
CA GLU A 60 -0.26 -16.06 -2.54
C GLU A 60 1.04 -16.85 -2.75
N MET A 61 1.93 -16.87 -1.75
CA MET A 61 3.18 -17.64 -1.80
C MET A 61 2.95 -19.17 -1.69
N ARG A 62 1.75 -19.60 -1.30
CA ARG A 62 1.37 -21.04 -1.27
C ARG A 62 0.72 -21.53 -2.55
N SER A 63 0.42 -20.65 -3.49
CA SER A 63 -0.19 -21.02 -4.75
C SER A 63 0.80 -21.84 -5.58
N GLU A 64 0.53 -23.12 -5.78
CA GLU A 64 1.34 -24.04 -6.61
C GLU A 64 1.45 -23.58 -8.08
N GLN A 65 0.55 -22.69 -8.50
CA GLN A 65 0.44 -22.28 -9.90
C GLN A 65 1.41 -21.16 -10.28
N HIS A 66 1.91 -20.39 -9.31
CA HIS A 66 2.84 -19.28 -9.59
C HIS A 66 3.89 -19.13 -8.49
N VAL A 67 4.94 -19.97 -8.55
CA VAL A 67 6.16 -19.66 -7.79
C VAL A 67 6.88 -18.52 -8.52
N PRO A 68 6.93 -17.31 -7.95
CA PRO A 68 7.68 -16.22 -8.58
C PRO A 68 9.12 -16.63 -8.84
N GLU A 69 9.71 -16.24 -9.97
CA GLU A 69 11.08 -16.64 -10.34
C GLU A 69 12.11 -16.29 -9.25
N PHE A 70 11.90 -15.17 -8.54
CA PHE A 70 12.77 -14.80 -7.43
C PHE A 70 12.71 -15.80 -6.25
N GLN A 71 11.58 -16.48 -6.00
CA GLN A 71 11.50 -17.52 -4.96
C GLN A 71 12.26 -18.79 -5.31
N ARG A 72 12.60 -19.00 -6.58
CA ARG A 72 13.51 -20.09 -6.96
C ARG A 72 14.94 -19.83 -6.48
N GLN A 73 15.33 -18.55 -6.37
CA GLN A 73 16.71 -18.12 -6.13
C GLN A 73 16.95 -17.57 -4.73
N TYR A 74 15.88 -17.20 -3.99
CA TYR A 74 15.97 -16.50 -2.71
C TYR A 74 14.96 -17.04 -1.71
N ASP A 75 15.35 -17.02 -0.44
CA ASP A 75 14.41 -17.00 0.66
C ASP A 75 13.69 -15.67 0.62
N VAL A 76 12.39 -15.68 0.34
CA VAL A 76 11.59 -14.46 0.29
C VAL A 76 11.08 -14.16 1.70
N VAL A 77 11.47 -13.03 2.23
CA VAL A 77 11.07 -12.58 3.55
C VAL A 77 10.21 -11.32 3.45
N THR A 78 9.19 -11.25 4.26
CA THR A 78 8.40 -10.02 4.45
C THR A 78 8.04 -9.86 5.92
N PHE A 79 7.48 -8.72 6.28
CA PHE A 79 7.06 -8.44 7.65
C PHE A 79 5.87 -7.49 7.67
N ASP A 80 5.07 -7.55 8.73
CA ASP A 80 4.15 -6.46 9.02
C ASP A 80 4.94 -5.30 9.62
N PRO A 81 4.82 -4.07 9.08
CA PRO A 81 5.49 -2.91 9.67
C PRO A 81 5.03 -2.66 11.10
N ARG A 82 5.83 -1.93 11.86
CA ARG A 82 5.53 -1.56 13.25
C ARG A 82 4.13 -0.96 13.38
N GLY A 83 3.39 -1.39 14.39
CA GLY A 83 2.03 -0.93 14.65
C GLY A 83 0.95 -1.47 13.73
N ILE A 84 1.26 -2.41 12.81
CA ILE A 84 0.37 -2.92 11.79
C ILE A 84 0.24 -4.44 11.89
N GLY A 85 -0.89 -4.98 11.48
CA GLY A 85 -1.14 -6.42 11.38
C GLY A 85 -0.83 -7.17 12.68
N LYS A 86 0.17 -8.04 12.63
CA LYS A 86 0.63 -8.83 13.78
C LYS A 86 1.89 -8.27 14.45
N SER A 87 2.39 -7.11 13.98
CA SER A 87 3.54 -6.41 14.53
C SER A 87 3.12 -5.36 15.57
N SER A 88 2.62 -5.84 16.72
CA SER A 88 2.16 -4.99 17.83
C SER A 88 1.17 -3.90 17.36
N PRO A 89 -0.02 -4.28 16.86
CA PRO A 89 -0.92 -3.37 16.17
C PRO A 89 -1.35 -2.19 17.05
N ILE A 90 -1.46 -1.02 16.43
CA ILE A 90 -2.05 0.16 17.06
C ILE A 90 -3.48 -0.16 17.49
N ARG A 91 -3.82 0.25 18.70
CA ARG A 91 -5.13 0.05 19.30
C ARG A 91 -5.95 1.34 19.22
N CYS A 92 -7.09 1.25 18.58
CA CYS A 92 -8.09 2.31 18.53
C CYS A 92 -9.44 1.71 18.88
N ASP A 93 -10.31 2.49 19.51
CA ASP A 93 -11.70 2.07 19.68
C ASP A 93 -12.47 2.31 18.38
N PRO A 94 -12.97 1.26 17.71
CA PRO A 94 -13.72 1.41 16.47
C PRO A 94 -15.00 2.23 16.63
N ALA A 95 -15.59 2.25 17.83
CA ALA A 95 -16.79 3.03 18.11
C ALA A 95 -16.52 4.54 18.10
N MET A 96 -15.26 4.95 18.26
CA MET A 96 -14.81 6.34 18.17
C MET A 96 -14.37 6.75 16.75
N ALA A 97 -14.39 5.84 15.79
CA ALA A 97 -14.03 6.17 14.42
C ALA A 97 -14.90 7.30 13.88
N PRO A 98 -14.31 8.33 13.25
CA PRO A 98 -15.08 9.46 12.76
C PRO A 98 -16.10 9.02 11.71
N THR A 99 -17.36 9.42 11.89
CA THR A 99 -18.43 9.23 10.90
C THR A 99 -18.63 10.47 10.02
N ALA A 100 -18.00 11.59 10.39
CA ALA A 100 -18.04 12.81 9.61
C ALA A 100 -17.10 12.69 8.41
N GLU A 101 -17.67 12.83 7.22
CA GLU A 101 -16.95 12.76 5.95
C GLU A 101 -16.90 14.14 5.29
N MET A 102 -15.82 14.36 4.53
CA MET A 102 -15.73 15.55 3.69
C MET A 102 -16.60 15.35 2.43
N PRO A 103 -17.36 16.38 1.99
CA PRO A 103 -18.06 16.28 0.72
C PRO A 103 -17.07 16.07 -0.43
N MET A 104 -17.36 15.12 -1.31
CA MET A 104 -16.52 14.77 -2.47
C MET A 104 -16.94 15.45 -3.76
N ASP A 105 -18.12 16.08 -3.78
CA ASP A 105 -18.76 16.69 -4.94
C ASP A 105 -18.61 18.23 -4.98
N ARG A 106 -18.18 18.82 -3.89
CA ARG A 106 -17.97 20.27 -3.73
C ARG A 106 -16.88 20.57 -2.72
N ARG A 107 -16.45 21.81 -2.66
CA ARG A 107 -15.57 22.27 -1.58
C ARG A 107 -16.32 22.24 -0.23
N PRO A 108 -15.70 21.71 0.82
CA PRO A 108 -16.27 21.76 2.16
C PRO A 108 -16.37 23.20 2.67
N THR A 109 -17.37 23.48 3.46
CA THR A 109 -17.42 24.71 4.25
C THR A 109 -16.37 24.63 5.36
N LYS A 110 -16.03 25.80 5.92
CA LYS A 110 -15.12 25.87 7.08
C LYS A 110 -15.65 25.07 8.28
N ALA A 111 -16.96 25.11 8.53
CA ALA A 111 -17.58 24.39 9.63
C ALA A 111 -17.50 22.86 9.45
N GLU A 112 -17.73 22.36 8.25
CA GLU A 112 -17.57 20.93 7.92
C GLU A 112 -16.12 20.48 8.08
N PHE A 113 -15.16 21.25 7.56
CA PHE A 113 -13.73 20.96 7.74
C PHE A 113 -13.35 20.89 9.22
N GLU A 114 -13.74 21.90 10.01
CA GLU A 114 -13.45 21.94 11.44
C GLU A 114 -14.12 20.79 12.21
N ALA A 115 -15.33 20.37 11.80
CA ALA A 115 -16.01 19.23 12.42
C ALA A 115 -15.25 17.92 12.19
N VAL A 116 -14.83 17.66 10.95
CA VAL A 116 -14.01 16.48 10.60
C VAL A 116 -12.66 16.53 11.31
N ALA A 117 -12.01 17.70 11.34
CA ALA A 117 -10.72 17.86 12.01
C ALA A 117 -10.82 17.58 13.53
N ARG A 118 -11.87 18.06 14.21
CA ARG A 118 -12.11 17.78 15.63
C ARG A 118 -12.39 16.31 15.89
N ALA A 119 -13.20 15.66 15.05
CA ALA A 119 -13.52 14.23 15.18
C ALA A 119 -12.25 13.36 15.00
N ASN A 120 -11.44 13.66 13.99
CA ASN A 120 -10.16 12.98 13.77
C ASN A 120 -9.18 13.19 14.94
N ALA A 121 -9.08 14.41 15.46
CA ALA A 121 -8.20 14.70 16.59
C ALA A 121 -8.61 13.92 17.86
N ALA A 122 -9.92 13.83 18.14
CA ALA A 122 -10.45 13.06 19.26
C ALA A 122 -10.17 11.55 19.10
N PHE A 123 -10.35 11.01 17.88
CA PHE A 123 -10.05 9.61 17.58
C PHE A 123 -8.56 9.30 17.77
N ILE A 124 -7.67 10.14 17.20
CA ILE A 124 -6.22 9.98 17.36
C ILE A 124 -5.79 10.04 18.82
N ALA A 125 -6.36 10.95 19.60
CA ALA A 125 -6.09 11.03 21.05
C ALA A 125 -6.50 9.75 21.78
N GLY A 126 -7.62 9.13 21.40
CA GLY A 126 -8.06 7.83 21.91
C GLY A 126 -7.07 6.71 21.55
N CYS A 127 -6.62 6.66 20.29
CA CYS A 127 -5.61 5.72 19.82
C CYS A 127 -4.27 5.89 20.58
N ALA A 128 -3.85 7.13 20.80
CA ALA A 128 -2.61 7.44 21.53
C ALA A 128 -2.68 6.93 22.97
N LYS A 129 -3.80 7.13 23.64
CA LYS A 129 -4.01 6.61 24.99
C LYS A 129 -3.96 5.07 25.05
N ALA A 130 -4.51 4.40 24.05
CA ALA A 130 -4.59 2.95 24.00
C ALA A 130 -3.29 2.27 23.52
N SER A 131 -2.51 2.95 22.66
CA SER A 131 -1.28 2.41 22.04
C SER A 131 0.02 2.91 22.70
N GLY A 132 -0.07 3.95 23.54
CA GLY A 132 1.09 4.53 24.22
C GLY A 132 2.12 5.13 23.25
N ALA A 133 3.38 4.98 23.59
CA ALA A 133 4.49 5.56 22.84
C ALA A 133 4.55 5.09 21.39
N LEU A 134 4.13 3.85 21.09
CA LEU A 134 4.24 3.26 19.77
C LEU A 134 3.58 4.09 18.66
N LEU A 135 2.45 4.77 18.96
CA LEU A 135 1.75 5.61 17.96
C LEU A 135 2.64 6.71 17.38
N TRP A 136 3.63 7.17 18.13
CA TRP A 136 4.52 8.26 17.73
C TRP A 136 5.81 7.77 17.04
N HIS A 137 6.00 6.46 16.95
CA HIS A 137 7.15 5.80 16.35
C HIS A 137 6.76 4.90 15.17
N LEU A 138 5.92 5.43 14.25
CA LEU A 138 5.44 4.72 13.05
C LEU A 138 6.01 5.32 11.77
N THR A 139 7.11 6.05 11.85
CA THR A 139 7.69 6.73 10.69
C THR A 139 8.46 5.77 9.78
N ALA A 140 8.70 6.18 8.53
CA ALA A 140 9.56 5.44 7.63
C ALA A 140 11.00 5.31 8.17
N LYS A 141 11.47 6.29 8.95
CA LYS A 141 12.78 6.25 9.62
C LYS A 141 12.84 5.18 10.71
N ASP A 142 11.78 5.04 11.52
CA ASP A 142 11.71 3.97 12.52
C ASP A 142 11.66 2.60 11.83
N THR A 143 10.89 2.48 10.74
CA THR A 143 10.81 1.25 9.94
C THR A 143 12.15 0.93 9.27
N ALA A 144 12.93 1.92 8.83
CA ALA A 144 14.27 1.71 8.30
C ALA A 144 15.21 1.08 9.35
N GLN A 145 15.09 1.47 10.60
CA GLN A 145 15.83 0.83 11.69
C GLN A 145 15.36 -0.61 11.97
N ASP A 146 14.04 -0.87 11.82
CA ASP A 146 13.51 -2.23 11.85
C ASP A 146 14.09 -3.10 10.73
N ILE A 147 14.20 -2.56 9.52
CA ILE A 147 14.79 -3.26 8.36
C ILE A 147 16.26 -3.62 8.67
N GLU A 148 17.01 -2.71 9.28
CA GLU A 148 18.39 -3.02 9.70
C GLU A 148 18.44 -4.15 10.76
N ARG A 149 17.51 -4.16 11.71
CA ARG A 149 17.41 -5.27 12.68
C ARG A 149 17.06 -6.60 12.00
N ILE A 150 16.17 -6.57 11.01
CA ILE A 150 15.84 -7.75 10.19
C ILE A 150 17.07 -8.22 9.41
N ARG A 151 17.81 -7.31 8.75
CA ARG A 151 19.05 -7.65 8.06
C ARG A 151 20.07 -8.30 9.00
N GLN A 152 20.32 -7.70 10.15
CA GLN A 152 21.26 -8.23 11.13
C GLN A 152 20.88 -9.64 11.62
N ALA A 153 19.57 -9.92 11.74
CA ALA A 153 19.08 -11.23 12.14
C ALA A 153 19.19 -12.29 11.03
N LEU A 154 19.04 -11.90 9.77
CA LEU A 154 18.96 -12.83 8.63
C LEU A 154 20.24 -12.91 7.79
N SER A 155 20.99 -11.82 7.70
CA SER A 155 22.19 -11.69 6.85
C SER A 155 23.23 -10.79 7.53
N PRO A 156 23.75 -11.16 8.71
CA PRO A 156 24.60 -10.28 9.53
C PRO A 156 25.89 -9.84 8.82
N ASN A 157 26.42 -10.69 7.94
CA ASN A 157 27.69 -10.48 7.26
C ASN A 157 27.56 -10.05 5.79
N ASP A 158 26.33 -9.82 5.32
CA ASP A 158 26.06 -9.45 3.92
C ASP A 158 25.03 -8.30 3.84
N GLY A 159 25.06 -7.58 2.73
CA GLY A 159 24.07 -6.58 2.43
C GLY A 159 22.72 -7.19 2.05
N ILE A 160 21.65 -6.39 2.11
CA ILE A 160 20.29 -6.83 1.83
C ILE A 160 19.90 -6.56 0.38
N LEU A 161 19.21 -7.53 -0.21
CA LEU A 161 18.44 -7.36 -1.44
C LEU A 161 17.01 -7.04 -1.06
N SER A 162 16.43 -5.98 -1.60
CA SER A 162 15.06 -5.59 -1.29
C SER A 162 14.25 -5.22 -2.52
N TYR A 163 12.97 -5.58 -2.48
CA TYR A 163 11.95 -5.10 -3.41
C TYR A 163 10.89 -4.33 -2.60
N ALA A 164 10.66 -3.10 -2.97
CA ALA A 164 9.87 -2.14 -2.22
C ALA A 164 8.74 -1.59 -3.11
N ALA A 165 7.52 -2.04 -2.89
CA ALA A 165 6.36 -1.64 -3.68
C ALA A 165 5.57 -0.52 -3.02
N SER A 166 5.07 0.43 -3.82
CA SER A 166 4.15 1.49 -3.36
C SER A 166 4.73 2.24 -2.15
N TYR A 167 4.01 2.32 -1.02
CA TYR A 167 4.52 2.96 0.20
C TYR A 167 5.76 2.26 0.78
N GLY A 168 5.99 0.98 0.46
CA GLY A 168 7.24 0.29 0.77
C GLY A 168 8.48 0.98 0.21
N SER A 169 8.33 1.73 -0.89
CA SER A 169 9.41 2.53 -1.47
C SER A 169 9.87 3.67 -0.53
N ALA A 170 8.97 4.23 0.29
CA ALA A 170 9.34 5.20 1.32
C ALA A 170 10.19 4.55 2.42
N TYR A 171 9.88 3.30 2.79
CA TYR A 171 10.70 2.52 3.73
C TYR A 171 12.07 2.21 3.13
N GLY A 172 12.10 1.76 1.86
CA GLY A 172 13.33 1.44 1.13
C GLY A 172 14.23 2.67 0.97
N ALA A 173 13.67 3.82 0.61
CA ALA A 173 14.40 5.08 0.49
C ALA A 173 14.97 5.52 1.85
N ALA A 174 14.17 5.50 2.92
CA ALA A 174 14.64 5.84 4.26
C ALA A 174 15.74 4.87 4.75
N TYR A 175 15.66 3.59 4.37
CA TYR A 175 16.69 2.60 4.68
C TYR A 175 18.00 2.88 3.92
N LEU A 176 17.91 3.16 2.62
CA LEU A 176 19.06 3.53 1.79
C LEU A 176 19.75 4.80 2.30
N GLU A 177 18.99 5.79 2.75
CA GLU A 177 19.53 7.02 3.33
C GLU A 177 20.27 6.78 4.66
N ALA A 178 19.72 5.88 5.50
CA ALA A 178 20.27 5.62 6.82
C ALA A 178 21.44 4.60 6.81
N TYR A 179 21.42 3.63 5.90
CA TYR A 179 22.35 2.48 5.88
C TYR A 179 22.83 2.14 4.45
N PRO A 180 23.36 3.11 3.68
CA PRO A 180 23.71 2.90 2.25
C PRO A 180 24.71 1.77 2.04
N GLU A 181 25.63 1.56 2.95
CA GLU A 181 26.68 0.53 2.87
C GLU A 181 26.14 -0.91 3.06
N THR A 182 24.94 -1.05 3.59
CA THR A 182 24.30 -2.36 3.81
C THR A 182 23.32 -2.75 2.69
N VAL A 183 23.09 -1.87 1.74
CA VAL A 183 22.19 -2.12 0.59
C VAL A 183 22.97 -2.75 -0.54
N LYS A 184 22.67 -4.01 -0.85
CA LYS A 184 23.25 -4.74 -1.97
C LYS A 184 22.55 -4.44 -3.29
N ALA A 185 21.22 -4.43 -3.26
CA ALA A 185 20.36 -3.91 -4.31
C ALA A 185 18.99 -3.56 -3.74
N LEU A 186 18.37 -2.53 -4.30
CA LEU A 186 17.04 -2.08 -3.93
C LEU A 186 16.24 -1.74 -5.19
N ILE A 187 15.11 -2.42 -5.35
CA ILE A 187 14.14 -2.11 -6.41
C ILE A 187 13.01 -1.31 -5.78
N LEU A 188 12.77 -0.11 -6.29
CA LEU A 188 11.65 0.75 -5.89
C LEU A 188 10.60 0.74 -7.01
N ASP A 189 9.41 0.24 -6.71
CA ASP A 189 8.30 0.10 -7.64
C ASP A 189 7.10 0.92 -7.17
N GLY A 190 6.58 1.83 -8.01
CA GLY A 190 5.53 2.77 -7.63
C GLY A 190 6.01 3.75 -6.56
N VAL A 191 7.10 4.45 -6.84
CA VAL A 191 7.88 5.25 -5.87
C VAL A 191 7.07 6.39 -5.29
N VAL A 192 7.02 6.45 -3.95
CA VAL A 192 6.51 7.59 -3.20
C VAL A 192 7.59 8.67 -3.16
N ASP A 193 7.33 9.82 -3.77
CA ASP A 193 8.22 10.99 -3.69
C ASP A 193 8.05 11.69 -2.32
N HIS A 194 8.92 11.35 -1.39
CA HIS A 194 8.95 11.93 -0.04
C HIS A 194 9.77 13.22 0.06
N SER A 195 10.32 13.71 -1.05
CA SER A 195 11.06 14.96 -1.13
C SER A 195 10.18 16.20 -1.21
N VAL A 196 8.88 16.01 -1.49
CA VAL A 196 7.89 17.07 -1.62
C VAL A 196 6.96 17.14 -0.40
N ASP A 197 6.33 18.30 -0.19
CA ASP A 197 5.30 18.45 0.82
C ASP A 197 4.01 17.67 0.46
N PHE A 198 3.17 17.44 1.47
CA PHE A 198 1.96 16.66 1.32
C PHE A 198 0.98 17.24 0.28
N ALA A 199 0.87 18.58 0.19
CA ALA A 199 -0.03 19.21 -0.78
C ALA A 199 0.44 18.97 -2.22
N THR A 200 1.74 19.09 -2.46
CA THR A 200 2.38 18.78 -3.75
C THR A 200 2.24 17.30 -4.09
N PHE A 201 2.45 16.41 -3.13
CA PHE A 201 2.25 14.97 -3.29
C PHE A 201 0.80 14.66 -3.72
N MET A 202 -0.19 15.21 -3.01
CA MET A 202 -1.60 15.01 -3.35
C MET A 202 -1.97 15.58 -4.72
N ALA A 203 -1.46 16.77 -5.06
CA ALA A 203 -1.70 17.37 -6.38
C ALA A 203 -1.15 16.50 -7.51
N ARG A 204 0.07 15.95 -7.36
CA ARG A 204 0.67 15.03 -8.34
C ARG A 204 -0.14 13.74 -8.49
N ASN A 205 -0.68 13.19 -7.40
CA ASN A 205 -1.56 12.02 -7.47
C ASN A 205 -2.82 12.30 -8.28
N VAL A 206 -3.49 13.44 -8.04
CA VAL A 206 -4.66 13.84 -8.81
C VAL A 206 -4.32 14.00 -10.30
N MET A 207 -3.19 14.65 -10.62
CA MET A 207 -2.73 14.82 -12.01
C MET A 207 -2.43 13.46 -12.67
N SER A 208 -1.85 12.50 -11.94
CA SER A 208 -1.58 11.16 -12.48
C SER A 208 -2.86 10.40 -12.81
N VAL A 209 -3.91 10.54 -11.99
CA VAL A 209 -5.23 9.95 -12.29
C VAL A 209 -5.86 10.62 -13.51
N GLN A 210 -5.75 11.95 -13.64
CA GLN A 210 -6.22 12.69 -14.80
C GLN A 210 -5.49 12.25 -16.09
N ASP A 211 -4.17 12.16 -16.06
CA ASP A 211 -3.37 11.66 -17.20
C ASP A 211 -3.76 10.23 -17.60
N ALA A 212 -3.96 9.36 -16.62
CA ALA A 212 -4.41 7.99 -16.86
C ALA A 212 -5.82 7.96 -17.51
N PHE A 213 -6.73 8.84 -17.09
CA PHE A 213 -8.05 8.97 -17.71
C PHE A 213 -7.96 9.48 -19.14
N GLU A 214 -7.11 10.45 -19.42
CA GLU A 214 -6.91 10.96 -20.79
C GLU A 214 -6.34 9.88 -21.72
N ARG A 215 -5.42 9.06 -21.25
CA ARG A 215 -4.89 7.90 -22.00
C ARG A 215 -5.98 6.85 -22.24
N PHE A 216 -6.80 6.56 -21.23
CA PHE A 216 -7.96 5.69 -21.39
C PHE A 216 -8.93 6.23 -22.47
N ALA A 217 -9.20 7.54 -22.45
CA ALA A 217 -10.07 8.18 -23.45
C ALA A 217 -9.49 8.05 -24.86
N GLN A 218 -8.19 8.26 -25.04
CA GLN A 218 -7.49 8.08 -26.31
C GLN A 218 -7.55 6.62 -26.79
N TRP A 219 -7.29 5.67 -25.88
CA TRP A 219 -7.41 4.24 -26.18
C TRP A 219 -8.84 3.89 -26.63
N CYS A 220 -9.84 4.33 -25.89
CA CYS A 220 -11.25 4.04 -26.20
C CYS A 220 -11.70 4.66 -27.53
N ALA A 221 -11.18 5.83 -27.88
CA ALA A 221 -11.46 6.47 -29.17
C ALA A 221 -10.86 5.72 -30.38
N GLN A 222 -9.79 4.96 -30.18
CA GLN A 222 -9.08 4.24 -31.24
C GLN A 222 -9.42 2.75 -31.29
N GLU A 223 -9.87 2.18 -30.17
CA GLU A 223 -10.04 0.74 -29.99
C GLU A 223 -11.51 0.33 -30.14
N ALA A 224 -11.82 -0.41 -31.21
CA ALA A 224 -13.20 -0.86 -31.48
C ALA A 224 -13.78 -1.79 -30.40
N ARG A 225 -12.94 -2.48 -29.63
CA ARG A 225 -13.36 -3.31 -28.48
C ARG A 225 -13.75 -2.50 -27.24
N CYS A 226 -13.57 -1.17 -27.23
CA CYS A 226 -14.08 -0.34 -26.17
C CYS A 226 -15.59 -0.21 -26.26
N GLU A 227 -16.32 -0.59 -25.23
CA GLU A 227 -17.80 -0.50 -25.22
C GLU A 227 -18.36 0.94 -25.27
N LEU A 228 -17.50 1.90 -24.99
CA LEU A 228 -17.79 3.34 -25.09
C LEU A 228 -17.18 3.98 -26.34
N HIS A 229 -16.68 3.18 -27.29
CA HIS A 229 -16.15 3.68 -28.55
C HIS A 229 -17.16 4.56 -29.26
N GLY A 230 -16.76 5.78 -29.66
CA GLY A 230 -17.63 6.75 -30.30
C GLY A 230 -18.70 7.40 -29.41
N LYS A 231 -18.69 7.15 -28.10
CA LYS A 231 -19.56 7.77 -27.10
C LYS A 231 -18.86 8.87 -26.32
N ASP A 232 -19.66 9.73 -25.68
CA ASP A 232 -19.15 10.74 -24.75
C ASP A 232 -18.72 10.06 -23.43
N LEU A 233 -17.42 9.87 -23.29
CA LEU A 233 -16.79 9.26 -22.11
C LEU A 233 -16.97 10.10 -20.85
N GLY A 234 -16.91 11.43 -20.95
CA GLY A 234 -17.12 12.34 -19.83
C GLY A 234 -18.53 12.18 -19.28
N ALA A 235 -19.54 12.24 -20.14
CA ALA A 235 -20.92 12.04 -19.74
C ALA A 235 -21.19 10.63 -19.16
N ALA A 236 -20.56 9.60 -19.70
CA ALA A 236 -20.67 8.25 -19.15
C ALA A 236 -20.05 8.14 -17.75
N PHE A 237 -18.89 8.77 -17.55
CA PHE A 237 -18.20 8.84 -16.28
C PHE A 237 -19.02 9.60 -15.22
N ASP A 238 -19.51 10.81 -15.54
CA ASP A 238 -20.32 11.62 -14.64
C ASP A 238 -21.60 10.87 -14.23
N THR A 239 -22.23 10.20 -15.19
CA THR A 239 -23.42 9.37 -14.94
C THR A 239 -23.09 8.20 -14.00
N ALA A 240 -21.98 7.53 -14.21
CA ALA A 240 -21.56 6.41 -13.37
C ALA A 240 -21.27 6.86 -11.93
N ILE A 241 -20.56 7.97 -11.75
CA ILE A 241 -20.28 8.53 -10.42
C ILE A 241 -21.55 8.97 -9.70
N ALA A 242 -22.49 9.57 -10.41
CA ALA A 242 -23.76 10.01 -9.81
C ALA A 242 -24.65 8.83 -9.37
N ARG A 243 -24.63 7.72 -10.12
CA ARG A 243 -25.47 6.53 -9.85
C ARG A 243 -24.85 5.54 -8.87
N GLU A 244 -23.53 5.37 -8.92
CA GLU A 244 -22.79 4.42 -8.09
C GLU A 244 -21.59 5.12 -7.43
N PRO A 245 -21.75 5.64 -6.23
CA PRO A 245 -20.68 6.35 -5.52
C PRO A 245 -19.39 5.54 -5.36
N LYS A 246 -19.49 4.20 -5.29
CA LYS A 246 -18.32 3.31 -5.23
C LYS A 246 -17.45 3.37 -6.49
N ALA A 247 -18.00 3.81 -7.62
CA ALA A 247 -17.23 4.01 -8.84
C ALA A 247 -16.08 4.99 -8.64
N ARG A 248 -16.22 5.97 -7.75
CA ARG A 248 -15.13 6.92 -7.38
C ARG A 248 -13.88 6.23 -6.87
N THR A 249 -14.03 5.12 -6.14
CA THR A 249 -12.91 4.34 -5.61
C THR A 249 -12.35 3.34 -6.63
N LEU A 250 -13.22 2.76 -7.46
CA LEU A 250 -12.83 1.73 -8.43
C LEU A 250 -12.16 2.31 -9.67
N VAL A 251 -12.61 3.48 -10.15
CA VAL A 251 -12.08 4.07 -11.38
C VAL A 251 -10.57 4.30 -11.34
N PRO A 252 -9.97 4.92 -10.31
CA PRO A 252 -8.52 5.09 -10.26
C PRO A 252 -7.75 3.76 -10.30
N GLN A 253 -8.29 2.72 -9.67
CA GLN A 253 -7.66 1.39 -9.65
C GLN A 253 -7.67 0.76 -11.05
N LEU A 254 -8.80 0.81 -11.75
CA LEU A 254 -8.94 0.29 -13.11
C LEU A 254 -8.14 1.10 -14.13
N LEU A 255 -8.00 2.41 -13.93
CA LEU A 255 -7.16 3.27 -14.75
C LEU A 255 -5.67 2.90 -14.62
N ALA A 256 -5.23 2.58 -13.41
CA ALA A 256 -3.83 2.23 -13.14
C ALA A 256 -3.39 0.91 -13.78
N THR A 257 -4.33 -0.01 -14.07
CA THR A 257 -4.03 -1.32 -14.69
C THR A 257 -3.89 -1.28 -16.23
N GLY A 258 -4.03 -0.11 -16.84
CA GLY A 258 -3.84 0.08 -18.29
C GLY A 258 -4.78 -0.80 -19.13
N ASP A 259 -4.28 -1.33 -20.23
CA ASP A 259 -5.07 -2.13 -21.19
C ASP A 259 -5.19 -3.62 -20.82
N HIS A 260 -4.92 -4.00 -19.56
CA HIS A 260 -5.13 -5.37 -19.09
C HIS A 260 -6.57 -5.83 -19.40
N PRO A 261 -6.77 -6.96 -20.11
CA PRO A 261 -8.07 -7.28 -20.71
C PRO A 261 -9.19 -7.51 -19.69
N GLU A 262 -8.89 -7.95 -18.48
CA GLU A 262 -9.88 -8.29 -17.47
C GLU A 262 -9.96 -7.26 -16.32
N LEU A 263 -8.87 -6.56 -16.02
CA LEU A 263 -8.73 -5.73 -14.82
C LEU A 263 -8.46 -4.25 -15.14
N GLY A 264 -8.34 -3.89 -16.41
CA GLY A 264 -7.92 -2.56 -16.82
C GLY A 264 -9.00 -1.79 -17.59
N TRP A 265 -8.54 -1.04 -18.58
CA TRP A 265 -9.39 -0.18 -19.39
C TRP A 265 -10.60 -0.85 -20.05
N PRO A 266 -10.53 -2.12 -20.56
CA PRO A 266 -11.71 -2.82 -21.04
C PRO A 266 -12.75 -3.06 -19.95
N ALA A 267 -12.32 -3.42 -18.73
CA ALA A 267 -13.22 -3.59 -17.59
C ALA A 267 -13.84 -2.26 -17.16
N LEU A 268 -13.06 -1.18 -17.13
CA LEU A 268 -13.53 0.17 -16.87
C LEU A 268 -14.60 0.60 -17.88
N ALA A 269 -14.35 0.39 -19.18
CA ALA A 269 -15.32 0.74 -20.23
C ALA A 269 -16.64 -0.02 -20.07
N ARG A 270 -16.58 -1.33 -19.79
CA ARG A 270 -17.79 -2.14 -19.49
C ARG A 270 -18.55 -1.62 -18.28
N MET A 271 -17.85 -1.41 -17.16
CA MET A 271 -18.46 -0.90 -15.93
C MET A 271 -19.15 0.45 -16.16
N LEU A 272 -18.49 1.39 -16.81
CA LEU A 272 -19.07 2.70 -17.11
C LEU A 272 -20.28 2.59 -18.05
N ALA A 273 -20.21 1.73 -19.07
CA ALA A 273 -21.32 1.49 -20.01
C ALA A 273 -22.53 0.86 -19.30
N GLU A 274 -22.32 -0.15 -18.47
CA GLU A 274 -23.38 -0.83 -17.72
C GLU A 274 -24.08 0.11 -16.74
N VAL A 275 -23.31 0.86 -15.94
CA VAL A 275 -23.87 1.82 -14.99
C VAL A 275 -24.60 2.95 -15.70
N ALA A 276 -24.08 3.45 -16.82
CA ALA A 276 -24.73 4.48 -17.63
C ALA A 276 -26.04 3.97 -18.29
N ALA A 277 -26.07 2.70 -18.69
CA ALA A 277 -27.24 2.07 -19.32
C ALA A 277 -28.29 1.57 -18.32
N ALA A 278 -27.93 1.37 -17.05
CA ALA A 278 -28.86 0.88 -16.04
C ALA A 278 -30.08 1.80 -15.93
N ARG A 279 -31.25 1.32 -16.38
CA ARG A 279 -32.51 2.02 -16.14
C ARG A 279 -32.80 1.95 -14.65
N LEU A 280 -33.15 3.09 -14.05
CA LEU A 280 -33.76 3.11 -12.72
C LEU A 280 -34.92 2.11 -12.72
N ARG A 281 -34.75 0.96 -12.10
CA ARG A 281 -35.86 0.07 -11.79
C ARG A 281 -36.62 0.74 -10.66
N CYS A 282 -37.82 1.23 -10.98
CA CYS A 282 -38.77 1.69 -9.96
C CYS A 282 -39.17 0.56 -9.03
#